data_76cae715cb531321e000f074b180263d
#
_entry.id   76cae715cb531321e000f074b180263d
#
_cell.length_a   1.000
_cell.length_b   1.000
_cell.length_c   1.000
_cell.angle_alpha   90.00
_cell.angle_beta   90.00
_cell.angle_gamma   90.00
#
_symmetry.space_group_name_H-M   'P 1'
#
loop_
_entity.id
_entity.type
_entity.pdbx_description
1 polymer ?
#
loop_
_entity_poly.entity_id
_entity_poly.type
_entity_poly.pdbx_seq_one_letter_code
_entity_poly.pdbx_strand_id
1 'polypeptide(L)'
;MPTAAPLSRPILAGVVTALVGFTSSFAVVLTGLSAVGATPAQAASGLLAVSLTMGLACIVLAWRYRMPITVAWSTPGAALLAATGVVDGGWSAAVGAFLVTAALILLTALWPALGALIARIPPSIAQAMLAGVLLPLCLAPITGLVANPWGVVPVVLTWLVFARLAPRWAVPLAFLAAAVVVTVSLVQEGAPVDPGLLIPGFAFTAPTFTVGAMIGVALPLFIVTMASQNVPGIAIMRSFGYEVPWRPAMLVTGVGTALGATAGGHAINLAAISAALAASPDADPDPKRRWIAGVSTGASYLVLGGFSAAFAALVLLAPEAVIPAVAGLALFAAFGSAVQQAIDDPGERIPAVVTFLVAASGISLLGVSAAFWALVAGLVVRTALHAGRR
;
A
#
# COMPACT_ATOMS: atom_id res chain seq x y z
N MET A 1 0.78 41.84 -13.44
CA MET A 1 0.37 40.81 -12.45
C MET A 1 0.36 39.46 -13.17
N PRO A 2 1.06 38.43 -12.73
CA PRO A 2 0.94 37.13 -13.37
C PRO A 2 -0.51 36.66 -13.19
N THR A 3 -1.17 36.32 -14.29
CA THR A 3 -2.52 35.75 -14.30
C THR A 3 -2.49 34.49 -13.44
N ALA A 4 -3.37 34.42 -12.43
CA ALA A 4 -3.48 33.25 -11.56
C ALA A 4 -3.68 32.01 -12.46
N ALA A 5 -2.86 30.98 -12.28
CA ALA A 5 -2.99 29.73 -13.03
C ALA A 5 -4.42 29.17 -12.86
N PRO A 6 -5.01 28.58 -13.90
CA PRO A 6 -6.39 28.10 -13.84
C PRO A 6 -6.54 27.01 -12.74
N LEU A 7 -7.69 26.98 -12.06
CA LEU A 7 -8.00 25.97 -11.03
C LEU A 7 -7.96 24.53 -11.54
N SER A 8 -8.12 24.35 -12.85
CA SER A 8 -8.02 23.02 -13.49
C SER A 8 -6.69 22.35 -13.25
N ARG A 9 -5.59 23.09 -13.09
CA ARG A 9 -4.25 22.53 -12.94
C ARG A 9 -4.09 21.72 -11.65
N PRO A 10 -4.35 22.25 -10.42
CA PRO A 10 -4.26 21.46 -9.22
C PRO A 10 -5.36 20.38 -9.14
N ILE A 11 -6.53 20.60 -9.75
CA ILE A 11 -7.58 19.57 -9.82
C ILE A 11 -7.09 18.39 -10.64
N LEU A 12 -6.56 18.61 -11.84
CA LEU A 12 -6.02 17.55 -12.70
C LEU A 12 -4.83 16.83 -12.04
N ALA A 13 -3.96 17.56 -11.35
CA ALA A 13 -2.87 16.95 -10.59
C ALA A 13 -3.39 15.99 -9.53
N GLY A 14 -4.46 16.35 -8.80
CA GLY A 14 -5.09 15.49 -7.83
C GLY A 14 -5.74 14.25 -8.46
N VAL A 15 -6.44 14.40 -9.59
CA VAL A 15 -7.01 13.27 -10.35
C VAL A 15 -5.90 12.30 -10.79
N VAL A 16 -4.81 12.82 -11.36
CA VAL A 16 -3.65 12.01 -11.79
C VAL A 16 -3.02 11.31 -10.58
N THR A 17 -2.86 12.02 -9.46
CA THR A 17 -2.34 11.45 -8.22
C THR A 17 -3.19 10.26 -7.76
N ALA A 18 -4.51 10.39 -7.79
CA ALA A 18 -5.42 9.31 -7.42
C ALA A 18 -5.37 8.13 -8.40
N LEU A 19 -5.41 8.40 -9.69
CA LEU A 19 -5.35 7.35 -10.72
C LEU A 19 -4.04 6.56 -10.63
N VAL A 20 -2.91 7.25 -10.57
CA VAL A 20 -1.60 6.60 -10.44
C VAL A 20 -1.51 5.82 -9.12
N GLY A 21 -1.89 6.43 -7.99
CA GLY A 21 -1.84 5.78 -6.68
C GLY A 21 -2.75 4.55 -6.60
N PHE A 22 -3.97 4.65 -7.11
CA PHE A 22 -4.96 3.56 -7.08
C PHE A 22 -4.54 2.39 -7.98
N THR A 23 -4.31 2.67 -9.26
CA THR A 23 -4.02 1.62 -10.25
C THR A 23 -2.68 0.94 -10.02
N SER A 24 -1.74 1.61 -9.35
CA SER A 24 -0.44 1.04 -9.02
C SER A 24 -0.49 -0.05 -7.95
N SER A 25 -1.56 -0.17 -7.15
CA SER A 25 -1.50 -1.09 -6.02
C SER A 25 -2.83 -1.69 -5.54
N PHE A 26 -3.98 -1.38 -6.18
CA PHE A 26 -5.25 -2.00 -5.78
C PHE A 26 -5.20 -3.55 -5.92
N ALA A 27 -4.51 -4.08 -6.95
CA ALA A 27 -4.33 -5.51 -7.12
C ALA A 27 -3.54 -6.12 -5.95
N VAL A 28 -2.53 -5.41 -5.42
CA VAL A 28 -1.78 -5.84 -4.22
C VAL A 28 -2.70 -5.85 -3.01
N VAL A 29 -3.59 -4.85 -2.87
CA VAL A 29 -4.58 -4.82 -1.77
C VAL A 29 -5.51 -6.02 -1.84
N LEU A 30 -6.11 -6.31 -3.00
CA LEU A 30 -6.98 -7.46 -3.18
C LEU A 30 -6.25 -8.78 -2.93
N THR A 31 -5.03 -8.94 -3.44
CA THR A 31 -4.18 -10.12 -3.19
C THR A 31 -3.91 -10.27 -1.69
N GLY A 32 -3.54 -9.19 -1.01
CA GLY A 32 -3.27 -9.20 0.43
C GLY A 32 -4.48 -9.60 1.27
N LEU A 33 -5.64 -9.01 0.99
CA LEU A 33 -6.89 -9.35 1.69
C LEU A 33 -7.30 -10.80 1.45
N SER A 34 -7.23 -11.26 0.20
CA SER A 34 -7.53 -12.67 -0.14
C SER A 34 -6.57 -13.65 0.52
N ALA A 35 -5.28 -13.34 0.58
CA ALA A 35 -4.26 -14.18 1.20
C ALA A 35 -4.51 -14.43 2.70
N VAL A 36 -5.01 -13.42 3.42
CA VAL A 36 -5.36 -13.57 4.85
C VAL A 36 -6.77 -14.13 5.08
N GLY A 37 -7.44 -14.61 4.04
CA GLY A 37 -8.68 -15.38 4.12
C GLY A 37 -9.96 -14.64 3.75
N ALA A 38 -9.89 -13.43 3.15
CA ALA A 38 -11.07 -12.74 2.65
C ALA A 38 -11.69 -13.50 1.47
N THR A 39 -13.00 -13.66 1.48
CA THR A 39 -13.76 -14.05 0.28
C THR A 39 -13.71 -12.91 -0.76
N PRO A 40 -14.03 -13.17 -2.06
CA PRO A 40 -14.06 -12.12 -3.07
C PRO A 40 -14.93 -10.92 -2.69
N ALA A 41 -16.10 -11.17 -2.09
CA ALA A 41 -17.00 -10.11 -1.62
C ALA A 41 -16.38 -9.29 -0.45
N GLN A 42 -15.70 -9.95 0.48
CA GLN A 42 -15.00 -9.30 1.58
C GLN A 42 -13.78 -8.50 1.09
N ALA A 43 -13.04 -9.01 0.11
CA ALA A 43 -11.92 -8.28 -0.50
C ALA A 43 -12.40 -7.03 -1.26
N ALA A 44 -13.51 -7.13 -2.03
CA ALA A 44 -14.14 -6.00 -2.69
C ALA A 44 -14.62 -4.94 -1.69
N SER A 45 -15.26 -5.39 -0.59
CA SER A 45 -15.68 -4.54 0.54
C SER A 45 -14.48 -3.84 1.19
N GLY A 46 -13.40 -4.57 1.41
CA GLY A 46 -12.16 -4.02 1.98
C GLY A 46 -11.54 -2.94 1.08
N LEU A 47 -11.51 -3.17 -0.25
CA LEU A 47 -11.04 -2.16 -1.20
C LEU A 47 -11.95 -0.93 -1.22
N LEU A 48 -13.29 -1.11 -1.15
CA LEU A 48 -14.23 -0.01 -0.99
C LEU A 48 -13.95 0.78 0.29
N ALA A 49 -13.83 0.09 1.41
CA ALA A 49 -13.64 0.69 2.72
C ALA A 49 -12.35 1.53 2.80
N VAL A 50 -11.21 1.00 2.33
CA VAL A 50 -9.95 1.77 2.31
C VAL A 50 -10.03 2.95 1.35
N SER A 51 -10.71 2.79 0.20
CA SER A 51 -10.87 3.88 -0.78
C SER A 51 -11.68 5.04 -0.20
N LEU A 52 -12.78 4.75 0.49
CA LEU A 52 -13.61 5.76 1.13
C LEU A 52 -12.90 6.43 2.30
N THR A 53 -12.26 5.64 3.18
CA THR A 53 -11.60 6.19 4.36
C THR A 53 -10.38 7.03 4.00
N MET A 54 -9.53 6.60 3.04
CA MET A 54 -8.40 7.41 2.58
C MET A 54 -8.86 8.62 1.78
N GLY A 55 -9.92 8.51 0.99
CA GLY A 55 -10.50 9.63 0.26
C GLY A 55 -11.00 10.73 1.19
N LEU A 56 -11.78 10.36 2.20
CA LEU A 56 -12.24 11.30 3.23
C LEU A 56 -11.07 11.88 4.02
N ALA A 57 -10.08 11.07 4.39
CA ALA A 57 -8.89 11.54 5.10
C ALA A 57 -8.08 12.56 4.29
N CYS A 58 -7.91 12.36 2.96
CA CYS A 58 -7.31 13.36 2.07
C CYS A 58 -8.07 14.68 2.12
N ILE A 59 -9.40 14.63 1.93
CA ILE A 59 -10.25 15.83 1.92
C ILE A 59 -10.13 16.58 3.25
N VAL A 60 -10.29 15.87 4.36
CA VAL A 60 -10.25 16.47 5.71
C VAL A 60 -8.91 17.12 5.98
N LEU A 61 -7.80 16.40 5.76
CA LEU A 61 -6.47 16.93 6.07
C LEU A 61 -6.07 18.05 5.11
N ALA A 62 -6.26 17.88 3.80
CA ALA A 62 -5.88 18.90 2.83
C ALA A 62 -6.69 20.18 2.99
N TRP A 63 -8.00 20.08 3.18
CA TRP A 63 -8.87 21.24 3.35
C TRP A 63 -8.65 21.97 4.67
N ARG A 64 -8.50 21.21 5.78
CA ARG A 64 -8.34 21.78 7.13
C ARG A 64 -7.03 22.50 7.32
N TYR A 65 -5.94 21.97 6.76
CA TYR A 65 -4.57 22.49 6.94
C TYR A 65 -4.07 23.32 5.76
N ARG A 66 -4.85 23.40 4.67
CA ARG A 66 -4.46 24.10 3.43
C ARG A 66 -3.10 23.63 2.90
N MET A 67 -2.82 22.31 3.02
CA MET A 67 -1.63 21.64 2.55
C MET A 67 -2.00 20.50 1.59
N PRO A 68 -1.17 20.15 0.59
CA PRO A 68 -1.45 19.06 -0.32
C PRO A 68 -1.22 17.68 0.34
N ILE A 69 -1.82 17.47 1.51
CA ILE A 69 -1.71 16.23 2.26
C ILE A 69 -2.54 15.18 1.56
N THR A 70 -1.89 14.10 1.13
CA THR A 70 -2.54 12.93 0.56
C THR A 70 -2.41 11.74 1.48
N VAL A 71 -3.47 10.96 1.55
CA VAL A 71 -3.56 9.69 2.29
C VAL A 71 -3.74 8.58 1.29
N ALA A 72 -3.19 7.43 1.55
CA ALA A 72 -3.32 6.23 0.74
C ALA A 72 -3.50 5.01 1.65
N TRP A 73 -3.89 3.88 1.11
CA TRP A 73 -3.74 2.61 1.81
C TRP A 73 -2.27 2.24 1.96
N SER A 74 -1.96 1.37 2.92
CA SER A 74 -0.62 0.85 3.12
C SER A 74 -0.30 -0.21 2.07
N THR A 75 0.27 0.19 0.91
CA THR A 75 0.73 -0.77 -0.10
C THR A 75 1.75 -1.77 0.47
N PRO A 76 2.77 -1.33 1.25
CA PRO A 76 3.65 -2.27 1.95
C PRO A 76 2.92 -3.17 2.94
N GLY A 77 1.88 -2.65 3.59
CA GLY A 77 1.01 -3.43 4.47
C GLY A 77 0.22 -4.49 3.70
N ALA A 78 -0.37 -4.14 2.55
CA ALA A 78 -1.07 -5.10 1.69
C ALA A 78 -0.14 -6.21 1.18
N ALA A 79 1.09 -5.86 0.80
CA ALA A 79 2.11 -6.83 0.42
C ALA A 79 2.50 -7.76 1.58
N LEU A 80 2.62 -7.20 2.80
CA LEU A 80 2.84 -8.00 4.00
C LEU A 80 1.69 -8.98 4.23
N LEU A 81 0.43 -8.57 4.07
CA LEU A 81 -0.72 -9.47 4.16
C LEU A 81 -0.63 -10.60 3.13
N ALA A 82 -0.26 -10.27 1.88
CA ALA A 82 -0.07 -11.25 0.81
C ALA A 82 1.00 -12.30 1.13
N ALA A 83 2.08 -11.89 1.79
CA ALA A 83 3.17 -12.77 2.22
C ALA A 83 2.86 -13.55 3.50
N THR A 84 1.93 -13.07 4.34
CA THR A 84 1.58 -13.71 5.62
C THR A 84 0.72 -14.95 5.43
N GLY A 85 -0.22 -14.94 4.49
CA GLY A 85 -1.20 -16.01 4.33
C GLY A 85 -2.25 -16.04 5.44
N VAL A 86 -3.06 -17.09 5.46
CA VAL A 86 -4.14 -17.26 6.43
C VAL A 86 -3.60 -17.44 7.84
N VAL A 87 -4.11 -16.66 8.79
CA VAL A 87 -3.71 -16.71 10.21
C VAL A 87 -4.71 -17.55 11.03
N ASP A 88 -4.30 -17.99 12.22
CA ASP A 88 -5.20 -18.64 13.17
C ASP A 88 -6.40 -17.75 13.50
N GLY A 89 -7.60 -18.30 13.34
CA GLY A 89 -8.86 -17.55 13.43
C GLY A 89 -9.32 -16.93 12.11
N GLY A 90 -8.56 -17.12 11.02
CA GLY A 90 -8.93 -16.76 9.65
C GLY A 90 -9.22 -15.27 9.46
N TRP A 91 -10.15 -14.97 8.54
CA TRP A 91 -10.49 -13.59 8.17
C TRP A 91 -10.94 -12.72 9.35
N SER A 92 -11.74 -13.24 10.28
CA SER A 92 -12.17 -12.50 11.47
C SER A 92 -11.00 -12.06 12.34
N ALA A 93 -9.95 -12.88 12.45
CA ALA A 93 -8.75 -12.54 13.19
C ALA A 93 -7.88 -11.51 12.45
N ALA A 94 -7.84 -11.55 11.12
CA ALA A 94 -7.21 -10.52 10.31
C ALA A 94 -7.92 -9.15 10.50
N VAL A 95 -9.25 -9.11 10.51
CA VAL A 95 -10.03 -7.90 10.82
C VAL A 95 -9.73 -7.39 12.22
N GLY A 96 -9.61 -8.28 13.23
CA GLY A 96 -9.15 -7.92 14.57
C GLY A 96 -7.76 -7.30 14.57
N ALA A 97 -6.84 -7.85 13.76
CA ALA A 97 -5.49 -7.30 13.61
C ALA A 97 -5.50 -5.90 12.97
N PHE A 98 -6.39 -5.64 12.01
CA PHE A 98 -6.55 -4.29 11.43
C PHE A 98 -7.03 -3.27 12.46
N LEU A 99 -7.96 -3.65 13.34
CA LEU A 99 -8.40 -2.80 14.46
C LEU A 99 -7.28 -2.53 15.46
N VAL A 100 -6.47 -3.53 15.80
CA VAL A 100 -5.30 -3.33 16.68
C VAL A 100 -4.27 -2.44 16.00
N THR A 101 -4.03 -2.60 14.69
CA THR A 101 -3.18 -1.68 13.92
C THR A 101 -3.70 -0.24 14.00
N ALA A 102 -5.01 -0.04 13.85
CA ALA A 102 -5.63 1.27 14.00
C ALA A 102 -5.41 1.86 15.41
N ALA A 103 -5.60 1.04 16.44
CA ALA A 103 -5.37 1.46 17.83
C ALA A 103 -3.90 1.85 18.07
N LEU A 104 -2.94 1.13 17.51
CA LEU A 104 -1.52 1.47 17.60
C LEU A 104 -1.20 2.77 16.86
N ILE A 105 -1.79 3.02 15.67
CA ILE A 105 -1.66 4.30 14.96
C ILE A 105 -2.23 5.44 15.81
N LEU A 106 -3.42 5.28 16.37
CA LEU A 106 -4.03 6.26 17.26
C LEU A 106 -3.18 6.52 18.51
N LEU A 107 -2.60 5.47 19.06
CA LEU A 107 -1.73 5.59 20.22
C LEU A 107 -0.49 6.44 19.94
N THR A 108 0.07 6.41 18.71
CA THR A 108 1.17 7.32 18.34
C THR A 108 0.77 8.79 18.29
N ALA A 109 -0.50 9.09 18.05
CA ALA A 109 -1.03 10.45 18.12
C ALA A 109 -1.20 10.94 19.56
N LEU A 110 -1.57 10.04 20.47
CA LEU A 110 -1.83 10.36 21.88
C LEU A 110 -0.56 10.30 22.73
N TRP A 111 0.35 9.40 22.38
CA TRP A 111 1.61 9.18 23.10
C TRP A 111 2.82 9.34 22.17
N PRO A 112 3.40 10.58 22.10
CA PRO A 112 4.52 10.88 21.20
C PRO A 112 5.75 9.98 21.41
N ALA A 113 5.97 9.46 22.62
CA ALA A 113 7.08 8.56 22.90
C ALA A 113 6.99 7.25 22.10
N LEU A 114 5.79 6.73 21.80
CA LEU A 114 5.63 5.56 20.94
C LEU A 114 6.06 5.88 19.49
N GLY A 115 5.64 7.03 18.97
CA GLY A 115 6.11 7.51 17.66
C GLY A 115 7.63 7.66 17.60
N ALA A 116 8.24 8.21 18.66
CA ALA A 116 9.68 8.31 18.78
C ALA A 116 10.38 6.94 18.88
N LEU A 117 9.75 5.96 19.54
CA LEU A 117 10.26 4.59 19.61
C LEU A 117 10.29 3.92 18.23
N ILE A 118 9.21 4.05 17.45
CA ILE A 118 9.16 3.54 16.08
C ILE A 118 10.22 4.22 15.20
N ALA A 119 10.40 5.52 15.34
CA ALA A 119 11.44 6.26 14.62
C ALA A 119 12.88 5.83 14.98
N ARG A 120 13.09 5.08 16.07
CA ARG A 120 14.40 4.48 16.42
C ARG A 120 14.69 3.16 15.73
N ILE A 121 13.69 2.52 15.10
CA ILE A 121 13.95 1.35 14.26
C ILE A 121 14.87 1.79 13.12
N PRO A 122 16.04 1.13 12.96
CA PRO A 122 16.95 1.51 11.89
C PRO A 122 16.25 1.44 10.53
N PRO A 123 16.32 2.50 9.71
CA PRO A 123 15.72 2.48 8.38
C PRO A 123 16.18 1.28 7.53
N SER A 124 17.45 0.89 7.64
CA SER A 124 18.03 -0.28 6.98
C SER A 124 17.26 -1.58 7.29
N ILE A 125 16.93 -1.83 8.57
CA ILE A 125 16.18 -3.03 8.99
C ILE A 125 14.73 -2.95 8.51
N ALA A 126 14.06 -1.81 8.67
CA ALA A 126 12.68 -1.64 8.22
C ALA A 126 12.55 -1.80 6.69
N GLN A 127 13.48 -1.24 5.93
CA GLN A 127 13.50 -1.34 4.47
C GLN A 127 13.92 -2.73 3.98
N ALA A 128 14.84 -3.41 4.67
CA ALA A 128 15.20 -4.78 4.38
C ALA A 128 14.02 -5.75 4.59
N MET A 129 13.27 -5.56 5.67
CA MET A 129 12.03 -6.32 5.91
C MET A 129 11.02 -6.06 4.79
N LEU A 130 10.81 -4.80 4.40
CA LEU A 130 9.93 -4.47 3.28
C LEU A 130 10.39 -5.12 1.98
N ALA A 131 11.67 -5.01 1.63
CA ALA A 131 12.22 -5.63 0.42
C ALA A 131 12.01 -7.15 0.41
N GLY A 132 12.25 -7.84 1.53
CA GLY A 132 12.03 -9.27 1.65
C GLY A 132 10.57 -9.68 1.44
N VAL A 133 9.64 -8.92 2.01
CA VAL A 133 8.19 -9.13 1.83
C VAL A 133 7.75 -8.88 0.39
N LEU A 134 8.35 -7.89 -0.30
CA LEU A 134 8.01 -7.56 -1.69
C LEU A 134 8.59 -8.55 -2.70
N LEU A 135 9.68 -9.25 -2.38
CA LEU A 135 10.39 -10.10 -3.33
C LEU A 135 9.50 -11.14 -4.02
N PRO A 136 8.69 -11.96 -3.32
CA PRO A 136 7.84 -12.95 -3.98
C PRO A 136 6.84 -12.33 -4.97
N LEU A 137 6.28 -11.16 -4.61
CA LEU A 137 5.36 -10.43 -5.49
C LEU A 137 6.08 -9.85 -6.72
N CYS A 138 7.31 -9.35 -6.54
CA CYS A 138 8.12 -8.85 -7.64
C CYS A 138 8.62 -9.96 -8.57
N LEU A 139 8.67 -11.20 -8.14
CA LEU A 139 8.98 -12.35 -9.00
C LEU A 139 7.81 -12.77 -9.89
N ALA A 140 6.56 -12.42 -9.52
CA ALA A 140 5.37 -12.85 -10.22
C ALA A 140 5.32 -12.49 -11.73
N PRO A 141 5.76 -11.31 -12.20
CA PRO A 141 5.84 -11.04 -13.64
C PRO A 141 6.74 -12.01 -14.38
N ILE A 142 7.85 -12.42 -13.77
CA ILE A 142 8.87 -13.28 -14.38
C ILE A 142 8.37 -14.73 -14.42
N THR A 143 7.88 -15.23 -13.30
CA THR A 143 7.29 -16.59 -13.23
C THR A 143 6.03 -16.69 -14.09
N GLY A 144 5.25 -15.61 -14.16
CA GLY A 144 4.05 -15.51 -14.98
C GLY A 144 4.33 -15.57 -16.48
N LEU A 145 5.47 -15.06 -16.96
CA LEU A 145 5.89 -15.20 -18.37
C LEU A 145 6.07 -16.67 -18.77
N VAL A 146 6.43 -17.53 -17.83
CA VAL A 146 6.58 -18.97 -18.07
C VAL A 146 5.23 -19.69 -17.95
N ALA A 147 4.44 -19.33 -16.92
CA ALA A 147 3.17 -19.99 -16.65
C ALA A 147 2.07 -19.64 -17.67
N ASN A 148 1.98 -18.37 -18.07
CA ASN A 148 0.97 -17.86 -19.00
C ASN A 148 1.58 -16.77 -19.92
N PRO A 149 2.40 -17.13 -20.90
CA PRO A 149 3.07 -16.15 -21.75
C PRO A 149 2.10 -15.26 -22.53
N TRP A 150 0.99 -15.83 -23.04
CA TRP A 150 0.01 -15.10 -23.83
C TRP A 150 -0.74 -14.04 -23.04
N GLY A 151 -1.00 -14.29 -21.76
CA GLY A 151 -1.64 -13.33 -20.87
C GLY A 151 -0.66 -12.29 -20.30
N VAL A 152 0.57 -12.70 -20.00
CA VAL A 152 1.52 -11.85 -19.26
C VAL A 152 2.41 -11.02 -20.17
N VAL A 153 2.83 -11.51 -21.36
CA VAL A 153 3.66 -10.77 -22.30
C VAL A 153 3.07 -9.41 -22.68
N PRO A 154 1.78 -9.27 -23.06
CA PRO A 154 1.20 -7.97 -23.37
C PRO A 154 1.30 -6.97 -22.21
N VAL A 155 1.12 -7.44 -20.98
CA VAL A 155 1.20 -6.62 -19.78
C VAL A 155 2.62 -6.13 -19.53
N VAL A 156 3.61 -7.04 -19.59
CA VAL A 156 5.03 -6.71 -19.36
C VAL A 156 5.54 -5.78 -20.46
N LEU A 157 5.22 -6.03 -21.73
CA LEU A 157 5.63 -5.16 -22.83
C LEU A 157 5.01 -3.77 -22.71
N THR A 158 3.73 -3.68 -22.38
CA THR A 158 3.07 -2.38 -22.16
C THR A 158 3.78 -1.62 -21.05
N TRP A 159 4.03 -2.28 -19.91
CA TRP A 159 4.76 -1.67 -18.80
C TRP A 159 6.15 -1.19 -19.25
N LEU A 160 6.92 -2.01 -19.94
CA LEU A 160 8.29 -1.69 -20.39
C LEU A 160 8.31 -0.48 -21.33
N VAL A 161 7.43 -0.45 -22.32
CA VAL A 161 7.30 0.65 -23.28
C VAL A 161 6.98 1.95 -22.53
N PHE A 162 5.99 1.94 -21.65
CA PHE A 162 5.58 3.14 -20.94
C PHE A 162 6.52 3.50 -19.77
N ALA A 163 7.25 2.55 -19.19
CA ALA A 163 8.34 2.86 -18.26
C ALA A 163 9.41 3.75 -18.92
N ARG A 164 9.60 3.63 -20.27
CA ARG A 164 10.53 4.46 -21.04
C ARG A 164 9.89 5.77 -21.52
N LEU A 165 8.65 5.74 -22.01
CA LEU A 165 8.01 6.87 -22.68
C LEU A 165 7.26 7.80 -21.70
N ALA A 166 6.63 7.24 -20.68
CA ALA A 166 5.78 7.96 -19.73
C ALA A 166 5.75 7.21 -18.38
N PRO A 167 6.83 7.25 -17.57
CA PRO A 167 7.01 6.36 -16.40
C PRO A 167 5.84 6.37 -15.40
N ARG A 168 5.20 7.53 -15.18
CA ARG A 168 4.03 7.66 -14.31
C ARG A 168 2.80 6.89 -14.79
N TRP A 169 2.71 6.59 -16.10
CA TRP A 169 1.61 5.87 -16.72
C TRP A 169 1.93 4.39 -16.99
N ALA A 170 3.16 3.93 -16.70
CA ALA A 170 3.58 2.55 -17.00
C ALA A 170 2.68 1.52 -16.30
N VAL A 171 2.41 1.66 -15.02
CA VAL A 171 1.55 0.74 -14.27
C VAL A 171 0.07 0.90 -14.61
N PRO A 172 -0.52 2.12 -14.68
CA PRO A 172 -1.89 2.30 -15.15
C PRO A 172 -2.17 1.66 -16.50
N LEU A 173 -1.26 1.79 -17.46
CA LEU A 173 -1.43 1.22 -18.80
C LEU A 173 -1.16 -0.28 -18.85
N ALA A 174 -0.23 -0.80 -18.06
CA ALA A 174 -0.07 -2.24 -17.86
C ALA A 174 -1.33 -2.89 -17.26
N PHE A 175 -1.98 -2.20 -16.31
CA PHE A 175 -3.27 -2.64 -15.78
C PHE A 175 -4.36 -2.62 -16.86
N LEU A 176 -4.41 -1.58 -17.68
CA LEU A 176 -5.36 -1.54 -18.80
C LEU A 176 -5.12 -2.70 -19.79
N ALA A 177 -3.85 -3.01 -20.09
CA ALA A 177 -3.50 -4.17 -20.92
C ALA A 177 -3.97 -5.49 -20.27
N ALA A 178 -3.82 -5.64 -18.96
CA ALA A 178 -4.34 -6.81 -18.24
C ALA A 178 -5.88 -6.87 -18.31
N ALA A 179 -6.58 -5.75 -18.17
CA ALA A 179 -8.02 -5.68 -18.29
C ALA A 179 -8.49 -6.12 -19.70
N VAL A 180 -7.75 -5.72 -20.74
CA VAL A 180 -8.01 -6.18 -22.12
C VAL A 180 -7.79 -7.69 -22.24
N VAL A 181 -6.68 -8.22 -21.70
CA VAL A 181 -6.42 -9.68 -21.70
C VAL A 181 -7.54 -10.43 -21.01
N VAL A 182 -7.98 -10.00 -19.83
CA VAL A 182 -9.10 -10.63 -19.10
C VAL A 182 -10.38 -10.59 -19.92
N THR A 183 -10.70 -9.45 -20.52
CA THR A 183 -11.91 -9.30 -21.35
C THR A 183 -11.87 -10.22 -22.57
N VAL A 184 -10.73 -10.32 -23.25
CA VAL A 184 -10.54 -11.21 -24.39
C VAL A 184 -10.70 -12.67 -23.98
N SER A 185 -10.11 -13.10 -22.88
CA SER A 185 -10.29 -14.47 -22.36
C SER A 185 -11.75 -14.79 -22.06
N LEU A 186 -12.46 -13.90 -21.38
CA LEU A 186 -13.88 -14.08 -21.06
C LEU A 186 -14.75 -14.21 -22.32
N VAL A 187 -14.48 -13.39 -23.34
CA VAL A 187 -15.20 -13.48 -24.62
C VAL A 187 -14.89 -14.77 -25.36
N GLN A 188 -13.65 -15.22 -25.36
CA GLN A 188 -13.23 -16.48 -26.01
C GLN A 188 -13.84 -17.71 -25.32
N GLU A 189 -13.94 -17.68 -23.99
CA GLU A 189 -14.50 -18.76 -23.19
C GLU A 189 -16.05 -18.73 -23.19
N GLY A 190 -16.68 -17.67 -23.69
CA GLY A 190 -18.12 -17.47 -23.64
C GLY A 190 -18.67 -17.38 -22.20
N ALA A 191 -17.82 -17.00 -21.26
CA ALA A 191 -18.14 -16.96 -19.84
C ALA A 191 -19.08 -15.78 -19.53
N PRO A 192 -20.32 -16.01 -19.01
CA PRO A 192 -21.18 -14.93 -18.61
C PRO A 192 -20.61 -14.23 -17.36
N VAL A 193 -20.53 -12.89 -17.41
CA VAL A 193 -20.20 -12.09 -16.23
C VAL A 193 -21.50 -11.81 -15.48
N ASP A 194 -21.58 -12.24 -14.22
CA ASP A 194 -22.70 -11.90 -13.35
C ASP A 194 -22.67 -10.39 -13.03
N PRO A 195 -23.68 -9.61 -13.45
CA PRO A 195 -23.76 -8.18 -13.14
C PRO A 195 -23.75 -7.88 -11.63
N GLY A 196 -24.16 -8.82 -10.78
CA GLY A 196 -24.13 -8.70 -9.34
C GLY A 196 -22.72 -8.53 -8.78
N LEU A 197 -21.71 -9.09 -9.44
CA LEU A 197 -20.30 -8.94 -9.08
C LEU A 197 -19.77 -7.51 -9.27
N LEU A 198 -20.46 -6.68 -10.02
CA LEU A 198 -20.04 -5.30 -10.33
C LEU A 198 -20.62 -4.27 -9.34
N ILE A 199 -21.56 -4.69 -8.48
CA ILE A 199 -22.23 -3.79 -7.54
C ILE A 199 -21.40 -3.68 -6.27
N PRO A 200 -20.85 -2.50 -5.94
CA PRO A 200 -20.09 -2.33 -4.72
C PRO A 200 -20.98 -2.44 -3.48
N GLY A 201 -20.50 -3.13 -2.47
CA GLY A 201 -21.22 -3.34 -1.22
C GLY A 201 -20.29 -3.58 -0.05
N PHE A 202 -20.81 -3.39 1.15
CA PHE A 202 -20.08 -3.69 2.38
C PHE A 202 -20.38 -5.12 2.86
N ALA A 203 -19.32 -5.87 3.11
CA ALA A 203 -19.36 -7.18 3.76
C ALA A 203 -18.71 -7.02 5.15
N PHE A 204 -19.54 -6.76 6.15
CA PHE A 204 -19.04 -6.58 7.51
C PHE A 204 -18.66 -7.92 8.14
N THR A 205 -17.55 -7.92 8.88
CA THR A 205 -17.02 -9.08 9.60
C THR A 205 -16.82 -8.71 11.06
N ALA A 206 -17.38 -9.52 11.98
CA ALA A 206 -17.11 -9.37 13.40
C ALA A 206 -15.63 -9.73 13.67
N PRO A 207 -14.88 -8.86 14.37
CA PRO A 207 -13.48 -9.11 14.67
C PRO A 207 -13.33 -10.20 15.73
N THR A 208 -12.30 -11.03 15.58
CA THR A 208 -11.79 -11.90 16.65
C THR A 208 -10.34 -11.54 16.94
N PHE A 209 -9.87 -11.84 18.15
CA PHE A 209 -8.53 -11.44 18.59
C PHE A 209 -7.76 -12.69 19.01
N THR A 210 -6.82 -13.12 18.16
CA THR A 210 -5.89 -14.21 18.45
C THR A 210 -4.49 -13.66 18.65
N VAL A 211 -3.71 -14.27 19.53
CA VAL A 211 -2.32 -13.84 19.77
C VAL A 211 -1.49 -13.93 18.49
N GLY A 212 -1.70 -14.99 17.69
CA GLY A 212 -1.03 -15.17 16.40
C GLY A 212 -1.29 -14.02 15.44
N ALA A 213 -2.55 -13.59 15.26
CA ALA A 213 -2.90 -12.46 14.40
C ALA A 213 -2.39 -11.12 14.95
N MET A 214 -2.40 -10.92 16.27
CA MET A 214 -1.90 -9.68 16.88
C MET A 214 -0.40 -9.51 16.66
N ILE A 215 0.39 -10.56 16.88
CA ILE A 215 1.85 -10.53 16.71
C ILE A 215 2.25 -10.71 15.24
N GLY A 216 1.58 -11.61 14.52
CA GLY A 216 1.93 -11.97 13.12
C GLY A 216 1.44 -10.98 12.07
N VAL A 217 0.36 -10.24 12.35
CA VAL A 217 -0.23 -9.28 11.41
C VAL A 217 -0.24 -7.88 11.97
N ALA A 218 -0.89 -7.63 13.12
CA ALA A 218 -1.14 -6.27 13.58
C ALA A 218 0.17 -5.49 13.83
N LEU A 219 1.11 -6.09 14.54
CA LEU A 219 2.37 -5.43 14.87
C LEU A 219 3.25 -5.19 13.63
N PRO A 220 3.50 -6.18 12.73
CA PRO A 220 4.24 -5.93 11.50
C PRO A 220 3.54 -4.93 10.58
N LEU A 221 2.21 -5.01 10.43
CA LEU A 221 1.43 -4.07 9.62
C LEU A 221 1.56 -2.64 10.15
N PHE A 222 1.49 -2.45 11.46
CA PHE A 222 1.72 -1.16 12.09
C PHE A 222 3.14 -0.64 11.83
N ILE A 223 4.17 -1.46 12.06
CA ILE A 223 5.58 -1.06 11.88
C ILE A 223 5.85 -0.68 10.42
N VAL A 224 5.43 -1.53 9.46
CA VAL A 224 5.60 -1.27 8.03
C VAL A 224 4.87 0.02 7.62
N THR A 225 3.62 0.19 8.06
CA THR A 225 2.83 1.38 7.76
C THR A 225 3.47 2.65 8.30
N MET A 226 4.01 2.61 9.52
CA MET A 226 4.69 3.76 10.11
C MET A 226 6.04 4.04 9.45
N ALA A 227 6.92 3.04 9.36
CA ALA A 227 8.29 3.20 8.91
C ALA A 227 8.42 3.44 7.40
N SER A 228 7.54 2.81 6.59
CA SER A 228 7.64 2.89 5.12
C SER A 228 6.69 3.91 4.48
N GLN A 229 5.72 4.45 5.23
CA GLN A 229 4.72 5.35 4.68
C GLN A 229 4.56 6.64 5.52
N ASN A 230 4.14 6.57 6.77
CA ASN A 230 3.86 7.77 7.56
C ASN A 230 5.10 8.65 7.76
N VAL A 231 6.22 8.06 8.18
CA VAL A 231 7.47 8.80 8.39
C VAL A 231 8.04 9.34 7.07
N PRO A 232 8.18 8.54 5.99
CA PRO A 232 8.59 9.06 4.69
C PRO A 232 7.62 10.06 4.09
N GLY A 233 6.31 9.88 4.25
CA GLY A 233 5.29 10.82 3.76
C GLY A 233 5.48 12.22 4.36
N ILE A 234 5.75 12.31 5.66
CA ILE A 234 6.09 13.60 6.31
C ILE A 234 7.40 14.16 5.77
N ALA A 235 8.42 13.33 5.58
CA ALA A 235 9.72 13.78 5.04
C ALA A 235 9.58 14.35 3.62
N ILE A 236 8.78 13.70 2.77
CA ILE A 236 8.47 14.19 1.42
C ILE A 236 7.71 15.52 1.49
N MET A 237 6.69 15.64 2.31
CA MET A 237 5.97 16.90 2.46
C MET A 237 6.89 18.03 2.92
N ARG A 238 7.80 17.74 3.85
CA ARG A 238 8.80 18.70 4.33
C ARG A 238 9.78 19.14 3.24
N SER A 239 10.17 18.24 2.32
CA SER A 239 11.04 18.61 1.18
C SER A 239 10.40 19.62 0.22
N PHE A 240 9.06 19.70 0.21
CA PHE A 240 8.27 20.71 -0.51
C PHE A 240 7.88 21.91 0.36
N GLY A 241 8.41 22.03 1.59
CA GLY A 241 8.18 23.16 2.49
C GLY A 241 6.90 23.09 3.32
N TYR A 242 6.28 21.90 3.44
CA TYR A 242 5.07 21.71 4.24
C TYR A 242 5.36 20.96 5.54
N GLU A 243 4.97 21.51 6.67
CA GLU A 243 5.05 20.84 7.97
C GLU A 243 3.71 20.19 8.32
N VAL A 244 3.60 18.90 8.03
CA VAL A 244 2.40 18.12 8.31
C VAL A 244 2.27 17.93 9.83
N PRO A 245 1.12 18.31 10.44
CA PRO A 245 0.92 18.14 11.87
C PRO A 245 0.74 16.65 12.21
N TRP A 246 1.72 16.06 12.92
CA TRP A 246 1.77 14.64 13.25
C TRP A 246 0.49 14.13 13.92
N ARG A 247 0.11 14.76 15.05
CA ARG A 247 -1.02 14.30 15.85
C ARG A 247 -2.35 14.24 15.06
N PRO A 248 -2.78 15.30 14.37
CA PRO A 248 -3.97 15.24 13.53
C PRO A 248 -3.89 14.22 12.39
N ALA A 249 -2.72 14.08 11.75
CA ALA A 249 -2.54 13.13 10.67
C ALA A 249 -2.71 11.69 11.18
N MET A 250 -2.11 11.33 12.31
CA MET A 250 -2.25 10.01 12.92
C MET A 250 -3.66 9.77 13.48
N LEU A 251 -4.33 10.80 14.01
CA LEU A 251 -5.72 10.67 14.43
C LEU A 251 -6.64 10.36 13.24
N VAL A 252 -6.53 11.11 12.15
CA VAL A 252 -7.38 10.93 10.98
C VAL A 252 -7.13 9.58 10.31
N THR A 253 -5.86 9.19 10.12
CA THR A 253 -5.53 7.91 9.50
C THR A 253 -5.86 6.73 10.41
N GLY A 254 -5.65 6.84 11.72
CA GLY A 254 -6.00 5.81 12.69
C GLY A 254 -7.51 5.60 12.81
N VAL A 255 -8.30 6.70 12.89
CA VAL A 255 -9.76 6.63 12.88
C VAL A 255 -10.27 6.05 11.56
N GLY A 256 -9.72 6.50 10.42
CA GLY A 256 -10.10 5.97 9.11
C GLY A 256 -9.79 4.47 8.99
N THR A 257 -8.64 4.01 9.50
CA THR A 257 -8.32 2.59 9.57
C THR A 257 -9.32 1.82 10.44
N ALA A 258 -9.67 2.34 11.63
CA ALA A 258 -10.63 1.68 12.53
C ALA A 258 -12.03 1.57 11.90
N LEU A 259 -12.51 2.64 11.25
CA LEU A 259 -13.81 2.66 10.59
C LEU A 259 -13.86 1.69 9.40
N GLY A 260 -12.77 1.58 8.64
CA GLY A 260 -12.69 0.65 7.51
C GLY A 260 -12.50 -0.81 7.90
N ALA A 261 -11.92 -1.09 9.07
CA ALA A 261 -11.47 -2.43 9.44
C ALA A 261 -12.59 -3.49 9.45
N THR A 262 -13.75 -3.19 10.04
CA THR A 262 -14.87 -4.16 10.10
C THR A 262 -15.49 -4.45 8.74
N ALA A 263 -15.30 -3.55 7.77
CA ALA A 263 -15.65 -3.77 6.36
C ALA A 263 -14.49 -4.36 5.54
N GLY A 264 -13.42 -4.81 6.19
CA GLY A 264 -12.27 -5.47 5.57
C GLY A 264 -11.16 -4.52 5.12
N GLY A 265 -11.25 -3.23 5.42
CA GLY A 265 -10.19 -2.26 5.13
C GLY A 265 -8.99 -2.45 6.06
N HIS A 266 -7.80 -2.63 5.48
CA HIS A 266 -6.56 -2.63 6.24
C HIS A 266 -6.07 -1.20 6.53
N ALA A 267 -4.81 -0.99 6.93
CA ALA A 267 -4.31 0.32 7.34
C ALA A 267 -4.29 1.36 6.20
N ILE A 268 -4.71 2.59 6.52
CA ILE A 268 -4.44 3.79 5.71
C ILE A 268 -3.39 4.67 6.40
N ASN A 269 -2.65 5.44 5.61
CA ASN A 269 -1.48 6.22 6.03
C ASN A 269 -1.27 7.47 5.19
N LEU A 270 -0.39 8.36 5.62
CA LEU A 270 0.12 9.41 4.75
C LEU A 270 0.80 8.78 3.52
N ALA A 271 0.46 9.27 2.34
CA ALA A 271 1.11 8.79 1.13
C ALA A 271 2.58 9.20 1.11
N ALA A 272 3.46 8.27 0.74
CA ALA A 272 4.87 8.58 0.51
C ALA A 272 5.12 8.92 -0.96
N ILE A 273 4.87 7.98 -1.88
CA ILE A 273 5.21 8.15 -3.30
C ILE A 273 4.29 9.16 -3.99
N SER A 274 2.97 9.02 -3.84
CA SER A 274 2.00 9.88 -4.51
C SER A 274 1.91 11.29 -3.91
N ALA A 275 2.42 11.52 -2.70
CA ALA A 275 2.47 12.85 -2.08
C ALA A 275 3.23 13.86 -2.93
N ALA A 276 4.34 13.45 -3.55
CA ALA A 276 5.15 14.31 -4.39
C ALA A 276 4.37 14.86 -5.61
N LEU A 277 3.44 14.07 -6.18
CA LEU A 277 2.62 14.50 -7.34
C LEU A 277 1.69 15.66 -6.97
N ALA A 278 1.10 15.63 -5.78
CA ALA A 278 0.21 16.68 -5.30
C ALA A 278 0.96 17.90 -4.74
N ALA A 279 2.17 17.68 -4.17
CA ALA A 279 2.94 18.72 -3.48
C ALA A 279 3.93 19.47 -4.39
N SER A 280 4.25 18.93 -5.57
CA SER A 280 5.23 19.52 -6.49
C SER A 280 4.75 20.81 -7.14
N PRO A 281 5.68 21.65 -7.66
CA PRO A 281 5.34 22.80 -8.50
C PRO A 281 4.55 22.45 -9.77
N ASP A 282 4.61 21.20 -10.23
CA ASP A 282 3.83 20.73 -11.37
C ASP A 282 2.32 20.70 -11.06
N ALA A 283 1.93 20.48 -9.81
CA ALA A 283 0.53 20.53 -9.39
C ALA A 283 -0.03 21.97 -9.45
N ASP A 284 0.69 22.92 -8.89
CA ASP A 284 0.42 24.36 -9.04
C ASP A 284 1.70 25.14 -8.70
N PRO A 285 2.08 26.17 -9.50
CA PRO A 285 3.21 27.05 -9.17
C PRO A 285 3.06 27.75 -7.82
N ASP A 286 1.82 28.12 -7.43
CA ASP A 286 1.52 28.70 -6.13
C ASP A 286 1.37 27.62 -5.05
N PRO A 287 2.32 27.53 -4.09
CA PRO A 287 2.25 26.55 -3.00
C PRO A 287 0.96 26.63 -2.18
N LYS A 288 0.36 27.83 -2.08
CA LYS A 288 -0.86 28.04 -1.31
C LYS A 288 -2.11 27.45 -1.95
N ARG A 289 -2.03 27.03 -3.22
CA ARG A 289 -3.16 26.44 -3.97
C ARG A 289 -3.06 24.92 -4.10
N ARG A 290 -1.89 24.32 -3.82
CA ARG A 290 -1.65 22.87 -3.99
C ARG A 290 -2.54 21.99 -3.09
N TRP A 291 -3.10 22.51 -1.99
CA TRP A 291 -4.07 21.78 -1.19
C TRP A 291 -5.31 21.33 -1.99
N ILE A 292 -5.66 22.04 -3.06
CA ILE A 292 -6.74 21.66 -3.98
C ILE A 292 -6.44 20.30 -4.63
N ALA A 293 -5.17 20.02 -4.95
CA ALA A 293 -4.76 18.70 -5.46
C ALA A 293 -5.02 17.61 -4.41
N GLY A 294 -4.74 17.85 -3.13
CA GLY A 294 -5.05 16.89 -2.05
C GLY A 294 -6.55 16.61 -1.94
N VAL A 295 -7.40 17.65 -2.00
CA VAL A 295 -8.87 17.49 -2.00
C VAL A 295 -9.36 16.74 -3.24
N SER A 296 -8.85 17.10 -4.41
CA SER A 296 -9.20 16.44 -5.67
C SER A 296 -8.75 14.97 -5.68
N THR A 297 -7.58 14.65 -5.10
CA THR A 297 -7.14 13.26 -4.90
C THR A 297 -8.16 12.49 -4.06
N GLY A 298 -8.59 13.06 -2.94
CA GLY A 298 -9.58 12.44 -2.07
C GLY A 298 -10.93 12.21 -2.76
N ALA A 299 -11.45 13.22 -3.47
CA ALA A 299 -12.69 13.10 -4.24
C ALA A 299 -12.58 12.00 -5.32
N SER A 300 -11.44 11.92 -6.00
CA SER A 300 -11.19 10.86 -7.00
C SER A 300 -11.15 9.47 -6.37
N TYR A 301 -10.58 9.31 -5.16
CA TYR A 301 -10.61 8.03 -4.45
C TYR A 301 -12.02 7.58 -4.05
N LEU A 302 -12.91 8.53 -3.69
CA LEU A 302 -14.32 8.20 -3.45
C LEU A 302 -15.00 7.66 -4.71
N VAL A 303 -14.73 8.28 -5.86
CA VAL A 303 -15.25 7.80 -7.15
C VAL A 303 -14.68 6.42 -7.50
N LEU A 304 -13.36 6.25 -7.40
CA LEU A 304 -12.68 4.96 -7.68
C LEU A 304 -13.15 3.85 -6.73
N GLY A 305 -13.44 4.17 -5.47
CA GLY A 305 -14.04 3.25 -4.51
C GLY A 305 -15.39 2.69 -4.99
N GLY A 306 -16.20 3.50 -5.67
CA GLY A 306 -17.44 3.07 -6.29
C GLY A 306 -17.26 1.96 -7.36
N PHE A 307 -16.06 1.78 -7.89
CA PHE A 307 -15.71 0.71 -8.83
C PHE A 307 -15.00 -0.48 -8.16
N SER A 308 -14.90 -0.53 -6.84
CA SER A 308 -14.17 -1.56 -6.09
C SER A 308 -14.62 -2.98 -6.44
N ALA A 309 -15.92 -3.20 -6.61
CA ALA A 309 -16.48 -4.49 -7.00
C ALA A 309 -16.05 -4.87 -8.43
N ALA A 310 -16.04 -3.94 -9.37
CA ALA A 310 -15.58 -4.18 -10.73
C ALA A 310 -14.07 -4.52 -10.77
N PHE A 311 -13.26 -3.84 -9.96
CA PHE A 311 -11.85 -4.18 -9.82
C PHE A 311 -11.64 -5.56 -9.18
N ALA A 312 -12.43 -5.92 -8.18
CA ALA A 312 -12.38 -7.25 -7.58
C ALA A 312 -12.87 -8.34 -8.53
N ALA A 313 -13.93 -8.09 -9.31
CA ALA A 313 -14.39 -8.99 -10.35
C ALA A 313 -13.33 -9.22 -11.43
N LEU A 314 -12.64 -8.16 -11.86
CA LEU A 314 -11.53 -8.26 -12.81
C LEU A 314 -10.41 -9.17 -12.27
N VAL A 315 -10.07 -9.04 -10.98
CA VAL A 315 -9.05 -9.89 -10.33
C VAL A 315 -9.53 -11.34 -10.24
N LEU A 316 -10.80 -11.55 -9.90
CA LEU A 316 -11.39 -12.89 -9.74
C LEU A 316 -11.49 -13.65 -11.08
N LEU A 317 -11.82 -12.93 -12.16
CA LEU A 317 -12.05 -13.49 -13.49
C LEU A 317 -10.79 -13.52 -14.36
N ALA A 318 -9.66 -13.03 -13.83
CA ALA A 318 -8.43 -12.98 -14.59
C ALA A 318 -7.81 -14.37 -14.82
N PRO A 319 -7.27 -14.62 -16.01
CA PRO A 319 -6.46 -15.79 -16.24
C PRO A 319 -5.25 -15.83 -15.27
N GLU A 320 -4.80 -17.05 -15.01
CA GLU A 320 -3.67 -17.28 -14.11
C GLU A 320 -2.46 -16.38 -14.43
N ALA A 321 -1.77 -15.93 -13.43
CA ALA A 321 -0.57 -15.08 -13.46
C ALA A 321 -0.74 -13.64 -13.98
N VAL A 322 -1.85 -13.26 -14.61
CA VAL A 322 -2.04 -11.93 -15.22
C VAL A 322 -2.08 -10.83 -14.12
N ILE A 323 -2.92 -10.99 -13.11
CA ILE A 323 -3.03 -10.00 -12.03
C ILE A 323 -1.80 -9.99 -11.11
N PRO A 324 -1.23 -11.14 -10.69
CA PRO A 324 0.05 -11.16 -9.98
C PRO A 324 1.17 -10.46 -10.74
N ALA A 325 1.22 -10.59 -12.08
CA ALA A 325 2.21 -9.89 -12.89
C ALA A 325 2.05 -8.36 -12.82
N VAL A 326 0.81 -7.83 -12.95
CA VAL A 326 0.56 -6.39 -12.78
C VAL A 326 0.95 -5.92 -11.38
N ALA A 327 0.56 -6.65 -10.36
CA ALA A 327 0.87 -6.32 -8.97
C ALA A 327 2.40 -6.29 -8.73
N GLY A 328 3.12 -7.26 -9.29
CA GLY A 328 4.59 -7.31 -9.19
C GLY A 328 5.27 -6.14 -9.90
N LEU A 329 4.87 -5.83 -11.14
CA LEU A 329 5.41 -4.68 -11.90
C LEU A 329 5.18 -3.36 -11.17
N ALA A 330 4.04 -3.20 -10.52
CA ALA A 330 3.72 -2.02 -9.74
C ALA A 330 4.64 -1.84 -8.52
N LEU A 331 5.16 -2.93 -7.98
CA LEU A 331 6.02 -2.93 -6.78
C LEU A 331 7.51 -2.79 -7.09
N PHE A 332 7.95 -2.86 -8.37
CA PHE A 332 9.37 -2.81 -8.73
C PHE A 332 10.07 -1.54 -8.21
N ALA A 333 9.44 -0.38 -8.34
CA ALA A 333 10.02 0.87 -7.83
C ALA A 333 10.13 0.87 -6.30
N ALA A 334 9.10 0.38 -5.61
CA ALA A 334 9.11 0.27 -4.15
C ALA A 334 10.16 -0.74 -3.66
N PHE A 335 10.26 -1.89 -4.34
CA PHE A 335 11.28 -2.90 -4.06
C PHE A 335 12.70 -2.36 -4.26
N GLY A 336 12.97 -1.73 -5.41
CA GLY A 336 14.28 -1.14 -5.70
C GLY A 336 14.69 -0.08 -4.68
N SER A 337 13.76 0.80 -4.30
CA SER A 337 13.99 1.80 -3.26
C SER A 337 14.23 1.19 -1.89
N ALA A 338 13.48 0.14 -1.54
CA ALA A 338 13.65 -0.57 -0.26
C ALA A 338 15.01 -1.29 -0.19
N VAL A 339 15.42 -1.96 -1.26
CA VAL A 339 16.75 -2.61 -1.35
C VAL A 339 17.86 -1.58 -1.22
N GLN A 340 17.78 -0.47 -1.96
CA GLN A 340 18.78 0.61 -1.90
C GLN A 340 18.94 1.13 -0.46
N GLN A 341 17.83 1.49 0.19
CA GLN A 341 17.86 2.03 1.54
C GLN A 341 18.30 1.00 2.59
N ALA A 342 18.04 -0.29 2.37
CA ALA A 342 18.46 -1.36 3.26
C ALA A 342 19.98 -1.49 3.36
N ILE A 343 20.71 -1.26 2.26
CA ILE A 343 22.17 -1.47 2.16
C ILE A 343 22.99 -0.17 2.13
N ASP A 344 22.33 0.99 2.24
CA ASP A 344 22.95 2.31 2.13
C ASP A 344 24.01 2.52 3.22
N ASP A 345 23.72 2.17 4.48
CA ASP A 345 24.67 2.23 5.59
C ASP A 345 25.56 0.96 5.62
N PRO A 346 26.87 1.10 5.37
CA PRO A 346 27.80 -0.04 5.43
C PRO A 346 27.81 -0.78 6.78
N GLY A 347 27.60 -0.05 7.88
CA GLY A 347 27.60 -0.62 9.23
C GLY A 347 26.37 -1.48 9.53
N GLU A 348 25.27 -1.25 8.83
CA GLU A 348 24.00 -1.94 9.02
C GLU A 348 23.73 -3.04 7.98
N ARG A 349 24.64 -3.28 7.01
CA ARG A 349 24.42 -4.20 5.90
C ARG A 349 24.16 -5.63 6.35
N ILE A 350 24.93 -6.16 7.31
CA ILE A 350 24.75 -7.55 7.78
C ILE A 350 23.39 -7.71 8.49
N PRO A 351 23.00 -6.87 9.45
CA PRO A 351 21.65 -6.88 10.02
C PRO A 351 20.55 -6.79 8.95
N ALA A 352 20.71 -5.90 7.96
CA ALA A 352 19.76 -5.74 6.87
C ALA A 352 19.66 -7.00 5.99
N VAL A 353 20.77 -7.62 5.61
CA VAL A 353 20.78 -8.88 4.81
C VAL A 353 20.07 -9.99 5.58
N VAL A 354 20.34 -10.17 6.87
CA VAL A 354 19.64 -11.17 7.69
C VAL A 354 18.14 -10.89 7.73
N THR A 355 17.76 -9.64 7.97
CA THR A 355 16.34 -9.20 7.95
C THR A 355 15.67 -9.53 6.62
N PHE A 356 16.32 -9.17 5.51
CA PHE A 356 15.83 -9.44 4.16
C PHE A 356 15.61 -10.94 3.91
N LEU A 357 16.61 -11.77 4.21
CA LEU A 357 16.55 -13.22 3.97
C LEU A 357 15.45 -13.88 4.82
N VAL A 358 15.30 -13.49 6.08
CA VAL A 358 14.23 -14.02 6.94
C VAL A 358 12.86 -13.57 6.42
N ALA A 359 12.69 -12.32 6.01
CA ALA A 359 11.43 -11.83 5.44
C ALA A 359 11.09 -12.55 4.13
N ALA A 360 12.08 -12.71 3.24
CA ALA A 360 11.91 -13.35 1.94
C ALA A 360 11.67 -14.88 2.02
N SER A 361 12.09 -15.53 3.11
CA SER A 361 11.91 -16.96 3.31
C SER A 361 10.45 -17.39 3.46
N GLY A 362 9.54 -16.46 3.81
CA GLY A 362 8.13 -16.75 4.03
C GLY A 362 7.86 -17.70 5.22
N ILE A 363 8.84 -17.93 6.09
CA ILE A 363 8.67 -18.83 7.24
C ILE A 363 7.57 -18.33 8.18
N SER A 364 6.75 -19.26 8.67
CA SER A 364 5.86 -19.01 9.80
C SER A 364 6.35 -19.84 10.99
N LEU A 365 6.62 -19.19 12.11
CA LEU A 365 7.07 -19.84 13.33
C LEU A 365 6.13 -19.46 14.47
N LEU A 366 5.60 -20.46 15.17
CA LEU A 366 4.64 -20.29 16.27
C LEU A 366 3.37 -19.49 15.86
N GLY A 367 2.91 -19.65 14.61
CA GLY A 367 1.76 -18.92 14.08
C GLY A 367 2.05 -17.43 13.76
N VAL A 368 3.32 -17.01 13.80
CA VAL A 368 3.75 -15.63 13.54
C VAL A 368 4.49 -15.55 12.22
N SER A 369 4.15 -14.53 11.41
CA SER A 369 4.69 -14.36 10.05
C SER A 369 6.19 -14.05 10.00
N ALA A 370 6.82 -14.36 8.84
CA ALA A 370 8.21 -14.08 8.56
C ALA A 370 8.62 -12.61 8.80
N ALA A 371 7.71 -11.67 8.54
CA ALA A 371 8.01 -10.24 8.70
C ALA A 371 8.33 -9.86 10.15
N PHE A 372 7.61 -10.42 11.12
CA PHE A 372 7.93 -10.22 12.53
C PHE A 372 9.31 -10.79 12.90
N TRP A 373 9.56 -12.04 12.51
CA TRP A 373 10.84 -12.71 12.80
C TRP A 373 12.02 -12.04 12.10
N ALA A 374 11.81 -11.48 10.92
CA ALA A 374 12.79 -10.68 10.20
C ALA A 374 13.23 -9.46 11.01
N LEU A 375 12.26 -8.72 11.57
CA LEU A 375 12.54 -7.58 12.43
C LEU A 375 13.31 -7.99 13.68
N VAL A 376 12.86 -9.05 14.35
CA VAL A 376 13.52 -9.59 15.56
C VAL A 376 14.96 -10.03 15.22
N ALA A 377 15.14 -10.84 14.19
CA ALA A 377 16.46 -11.34 13.77
C ALA A 377 17.42 -10.20 13.42
N GLY A 378 16.94 -9.21 12.66
CA GLY A 378 17.72 -8.03 12.31
C GLY A 378 18.18 -7.22 13.51
N LEU A 379 17.27 -6.96 14.44
CA LEU A 379 17.59 -6.24 15.68
C LEU A 379 18.55 -7.02 16.58
N VAL A 380 18.38 -8.34 16.70
CA VAL A 380 19.29 -9.22 17.47
C VAL A 380 20.68 -9.20 16.88
N VAL A 381 20.81 -9.42 15.56
CA VAL A 381 22.12 -9.41 14.88
C VAL A 381 22.78 -8.04 15.01
N ARG A 382 22.01 -6.96 14.84
CA ARG A 382 22.50 -5.60 15.01
C ARG A 382 23.06 -5.37 16.41
N THR A 383 22.31 -5.71 17.43
CA THR A 383 22.78 -5.55 18.83
C THR A 383 24.01 -6.39 19.11
N ALA A 384 24.07 -7.62 18.63
CA ALA A 384 25.23 -8.49 18.80
C ALA A 384 26.50 -7.91 18.13
N LEU A 385 26.38 -7.38 16.91
CA LEU A 385 27.52 -6.82 16.17
C LEU A 385 27.99 -5.46 16.70
N HIS A 386 27.13 -4.70 17.38
CA HIS A 386 27.48 -3.39 17.95
C HIS A 386 27.81 -3.43 19.44
N ALA A 387 27.53 -4.53 20.14
CA ALA A 387 27.79 -4.69 21.59
C ALA A 387 29.27 -4.65 22.00
N GLY A 388 30.20 -4.70 21.04
CA GLY A 388 31.65 -4.66 21.32
C GLY A 388 32.39 -3.41 20.81
N ARG A 389 31.65 -2.41 20.28
CA ARG A 389 32.25 -1.22 19.65
C ARG A 389 32.14 0.07 20.49
N ARG A 390 31.87 -0.04 21.79
CA ARG A 390 31.90 1.09 22.73
C ARG A 390 33.22 1.16 23.48
#